data_8d1b9c5f0662e6a90c6c8f499c25feed
#
_entry.id   8d1b9c5f0662e6a90c6c8f499c25feed
#
_cell.length_a   1.000
_cell.length_b   1.000
_cell.length_c   1.000
_cell.angle_alpha   90.00
_cell.angle_beta   90.00
_cell.angle_gamma   90.00
#
_symmetry.space_group_name_H-M   'P 1'
#
loop_
_entity.id
_entity.type
_entity.pdbx_description
1 polymer ?
#
loop_
_entity_poly.entity_id
_entity_poly.type
_entity_poly.pdbx_seq_one_letter_code
_entity_poly.pdbx_strand_id
1 'polypeptide(L)'
;MTATLKHNLRVEPYEYQKEGILYGLRRRRILIGDEPGLGKTLQSIGIVDTARAYPCLVICPSSLKINWQREFEKFTDKKALLLGNATSTSWPYLLTMGLFHVAIVNYESLRKYFVWDIDAPKRAPFRLRDVVFNRDINIFRSVIIDESHRVKDPAAQQTMFTRGIVEGKQW
;
A
#
# COMPACT_ATOMS: atom_id res chain seq x y z
N MET A 1 16.90 -25.58 -9.60
CA MET A 1 15.54 -25.48 -10.18
C MET A 1 15.06 -24.05 -10.01
N THR A 2 15.03 -23.28 -11.09
CA THR A 2 14.47 -21.93 -11.09
C THR A 2 12.95 -22.04 -10.94
N ALA A 3 12.41 -21.51 -9.84
CA ALA A 3 10.97 -21.53 -9.62
C ALA A 3 10.30 -20.67 -10.71
N THR A 4 9.43 -21.27 -11.50
CA THR A 4 8.66 -20.55 -12.51
C THR A 4 7.57 -19.73 -11.81
N LEU A 5 7.54 -18.42 -12.09
CA LEU A 5 6.48 -17.54 -11.58
C LEU A 5 5.16 -17.86 -12.32
N LYS A 6 4.17 -18.32 -11.56
CA LYS A 6 2.78 -18.39 -12.05
C LYS A 6 2.06 -17.10 -11.64
N HIS A 7 1.60 -16.32 -12.59
CA HIS A 7 0.92 -15.05 -12.35
C HIS A 7 -0.32 -14.87 -13.24
N ASN A 8 -1.18 -13.93 -12.87
CA ASN A 8 -2.37 -13.54 -13.64
C ASN A 8 -2.24 -12.10 -14.20
N LEU A 9 -1.03 -11.55 -14.23
CA LEU A 9 -0.79 -10.23 -14.79
C LEU A 9 -1.14 -10.21 -16.29
N ARG A 10 -1.71 -9.13 -16.76
CA ARG A 10 -2.08 -8.90 -18.16
C ARG A 10 -0.88 -8.66 -19.08
N VAL A 11 0.31 -8.50 -18.50
CA VAL A 11 1.57 -8.34 -19.22
C VAL A 11 2.57 -9.37 -18.74
N GLU A 12 3.45 -9.80 -19.62
CA GLU A 12 4.54 -10.72 -19.25
C GLU A 12 5.68 -9.91 -18.64
N PRO A 13 6.04 -10.12 -17.35
CA PRO A 13 7.17 -9.43 -16.75
C PRO A 13 8.49 -9.88 -17.35
N TYR A 14 9.48 -8.98 -17.41
CA TYR A 14 10.85 -9.35 -17.75
C TYR A 14 11.44 -10.30 -16.70
N GLU A 15 12.48 -11.06 -17.07
CA GLU A 15 13.06 -12.07 -16.17
C GLU A 15 13.50 -11.49 -14.83
N TYR A 16 14.19 -10.34 -14.81
CA TYR A 16 14.59 -9.67 -13.57
C TYR A 16 13.39 -9.22 -12.72
N GLN A 17 12.26 -8.84 -13.34
CA GLN A 17 11.03 -8.51 -12.64
C GLN A 17 10.37 -9.75 -12.02
N LYS A 18 10.40 -10.89 -12.73
CA LYS A 18 9.95 -12.17 -12.20
C LYS A 18 10.76 -12.59 -10.98
N GLU A 19 12.08 -12.42 -11.04
CA GLU A 19 12.96 -12.68 -9.89
C GLU A 19 12.61 -11.80 -8.69
N GLY A 20 12.38 -10.49 -8.92
CA GLY A 20 11.93 -9.55 -7.88
C GLY A 20 10.59 -9.93 -7.27
N ILE A 21 9.62 -10.33 -8.10
CA ILE A 21 8.32 -10.82 -7.64
C ILE A 21 8.47 -12.09 -6.80
N LEU A 22 9.23 -13.07 -7.27
CA LEU A 22 9.49 -14.32 -6.54
C LEU A 22 10.19 -14.06 -5.21
N TYR A 23 11.15 -13.14 -5.19
CA TYR A 23 11.81 -12.72 -3.96
C TYR A 23 10.82 -12.11 -2.97
N GLY A 24 9.96 -11.20 -3.44
CA GLY A 24 8.91 -10.59 -2.63
C GLY A 24 7.93 -11.61 -2.05
N LEU A 25 7.50 -12.57 -2.85
CA LEU A 25 6.60 -13.66 -2.41
C LEU A 25 7.20 -14.51 -1.29
N ARG A 26 8.51 -14.73 -1.32
CA ARG A 26 9.23 -15.49 -0.27
C ARG A 26 9.41 -14.68 1.01
N ARG A 27 9.76 -13.41 0.88
CA ARG A 27 10.12 -12.53 2.01
C ARG A 27 8.94 -11.82 2.64
N ARG A 28 7.87 -11.59 1.88
CA ARG A 28 6.63 -10.87 2.28
C ARG A 28 6.82 -9.38 2.60
N ARG A 29 7.95 -9.00 3.19
CA ARG A 29 8.33 -7.60 3.48
C ARG A 29 9.66 -7.31 2.82
N ILE A 30 9.65 -6.44 1.83
CA ILE A 30 10.82 -6.10 1.03
C ILE A 30 10.88 -4.61 0.73
N LEU A 31 12.07 -4.16 0.41
CA LEU A 31 12.33 -2.89 -0.24
C LEU A 31 12.77 -3.17 -1.67
N ILE A 32 12.06 -2.62 -2.65
CA ILE A 32 12.44 -2.70 -4.07
C ILE A 32 13.32 -1.49 -4.37
N GLY A 33 14.62 -1.69 -4.42
CA GLY A 33 15.64 -0.65 -4.58
C GLY A 33 16.16 -0.46 -6.02
N ASP A 34 15.44 -0.98 -7.01
CA ASP A 34 15.84 -0.88 -8.42
C ASP A 34 15.93 0.58 -8.90
N GLU A 35 16.73 0.81 -9.95
CA GLU A 35 16.84 2.12 -10.58
C GLU A 35 15.48 2.63 -11.12
N PRO A 36 15.31 3.94 -11.27
CA PRO A 36 14.13 4.51 -11.92
C PRO A 36 13.93 3.91 -13.32
N GLY A 37 12.67 3.61 -13.67
CA GLY A 37 12.32 3.06 -14.98
C GLY A 37 12.35 1.53 -15.10
N LEU A 38 12.89 0.79 -14.13
CA LEU A 38 12.95 -0.68 -14.16
C LEU A 38 11.64 -1.37 -13.74
N GLY A 39 10.53 -0.64 -13.65
CA GLY A 39 9.22 -1.23 -13.43
C GLY A 39 8.97 -1.72 -12.00
N LYS A 40 9.47 -1.01 -10.99
CA LYS A 40 9.19 -1.28 -9.56
C LYS A 40 7.69 -1.40 -9.28
N THR A 41 6.88 -0.57 -9.95
CA THR A 41 5.43 -0.59 -9.85
C THR A 41 4.85 -1.94 -10.28
N LEU A 42 5.30 -2.47 -11.43
CA LEU A 42 4.88 -3.78 -11.92
C LEU A 42 5.29 -4.89 -10.96
N GLN A 43 6.50 -4.84 -10.39
CA GLN A 43 6.95 -5.83 -9.41
C GLN A 43 6.09 -5.79 -8.15
N SER A 44 5.81 -4.59 -7.60
CA SER A 44 4.96 -4.42 -6.42
C SER A 44 3.54 -4.95 -6.66
N ILE A 45 2.93 -4.60 -7.79
CA ILE A 45 1.61 -5.10 -8.19
C ILE A 45 1.66 -6.62 -8.39
N GLY A 46 2.69 -7.14 -9.05
CA GLY A 46 2.87 -8.57 -9.29
C GLY A 46 2.98 -9.40 -8.01
N ILE A 47 3.64 -8.87 -6.96
CA ILE A 47 3.70 -9.52 -5.65
C ILE A 47 2.30 -9.61 -5.04
N VAL A 48 1.59 -8.48 -4.97
CA VAL A 48 0.25 -8.41 -4.36
C VAL A 48 -0.74 -9.29 -5.11
N ASP A 49 -0.74 -9.24 -6.44
CA ASP A 49 -1.67 -10.00 -7.27
C ASP A 49 -1.41 -11.51 -7.19
N THR A 50 -0.15 -11.93 -7.32
CA THR A 50 0.23 -13.34 -7.22
C THR A 50 -0.04 -13.91 -5.82
N ALA A 51 0.19 -13.11 -4.77
CA ALA A 51 -0.13 -13.49 -3.39
C ALA A 51 -1.64 -13.44 -3.08
N ARG A 52 -2.47 -12.89 -3.98
CA ARG A 52 -3.89 -12.60 -3.75
C ARG A 52 -4.12 -11.81 -2.46
N ALA A 53 -3.23 -10.87 -2.17
CA ALA A 53 -3.19 -10.13 -0.91
C ALA A 53 -4.08 -8.86 -0.96
N TYR A 54 -5.33 -9.03 -1.34
CA TYR A 54 -6.34 -7.98 -1.39
C TYR A 54 -7.29 -8.02 -0.18
N PRO A 55 -7.88 -6.89 0.24
CA PRO A 55 -7.63 -5.54 -0.24
C PRO A 55 -6.21 -5.05 0.01
N CYS A 56 -5.64 -4.29 -0.95
CA CYS A 56 -4.32 -3.67 -0.88
C CYS A 56 -4.45 -2.17 -0.62
N LEU A 57 -3.60 -1.61 0.23
CA LEU A 57 -3.45 -0.18 0.40
C LEU A 57 -2.18 0.30 -0.30
N VAL A 58 -2.30 1.34 -1.14
CA VAL A 58 -1.15 2.04 -1.72
C VAL A 58 -1.03 3.41 -1.06
N ILE A 59 0.12 3.67 -0.44
CA ILE A 59 0.48 4.97 0.13
C ILE A 59 1.53 5.60 -0.80
N CYS A 60 1.20 6.71 -1.44
CA CYS A 60 2.06 7.36 -2.42
C CYS A 60 1.97 8.89 -2.37
N PRO A 61 2.86 9.62 -3.03
CA PRO A 61 2.69 11.05 -3.25
C PRO A 61 1.38 11.38 -3.96
N SER A 62 0.79 12.54 -3.64
CA SER A 62 -0.51 12.95 -4.20
C SER A 62 -0.52 12.97 -5.73
N SER A 63 0.58 13.39 -6.35
CA SER A 63 0.74 13.43 -7.82
C SER A 63 0.76 12.06 -8.49
N LEU A 64 1.04 10.99 -7.75
CA LEU A 64 1.17 9.63 -8.29
C LEU A 64 -0.10 8.78 -8.12
N LYS A 65 -1.12 9.26 -7.42
CA LYS A 65 -2.36 8.50 -7.14
C LYS A 65 -3.04 7.98 -8.41
N ILE A 66 -3.23 8.85 -9.40
CA ILE A 66 -3.86 8.49 -10.68
C ILE A 66 -2.98 7.52 -11.47
N ASN A 67 -1.66 7.68 -11.41
CA ASN A 67 -0.75 6.76 -12.06
C ASN A 67 -0.87 5.34 -11.45
N TRP A 68 -0.87 5.22 -10.13
CA TRP A 68 -1.06 3.94 -9.45
C TRP A 68 -2.40 3.27 -9.81
N GLN A 69 -3.49 4.04 -9.91
CA GLN A 69 -4.77 3.51 -10.35
C GLN A 69 -4.68 2.92 -11.75
N ARG A 70 -4.13 3.68 -12.71
CA ARG A 70 -3.95 3.24 -14.09
C ARG A 70 -3.05 2.01 -14.21
N GLU A 71 -1.99 1.93 -13.43
CA GLU A 71 -1.05 0.80 -13.44
C GLU A 71 -1.73 -0.48 -12.91
N PHE A 72 -2.52 -0.40 -11.83
CA PHE A 72 -3.29 -1.56 -11.37
C PHE A 72 -4.29 -2.04 -12.42
N GLU A 73 -5.04 -1.15 -13.03
CA GLU A 73 -6.04 -1.46 -14.07
C GLU A 73 -5.39 -1.97 -15.36
N LYS A 74 -4.18 -1.50 -15.68
CA LYS A 74 -3.40 -1.95 -16.83
C LYS A 74 -2.84 -3.37 -16.62
N PHE A 75 -2.29 -3.64 -15.47
CA PHE A 75 -1.56 -4.90 -15.21
C PHE A 75 -2.43 -6.02 -14.66
N THR A 76 -3.58 -5.70 -14.10
CA THR A 76 -4.49 -6.67 -13.46
C THR A 76 -5.94 -6.46 -13.86
N ASP A 77 -6.83 -7.35 -13.42
CA ASP A 77 -8.28 -7.18 -13.49
C ASP A 77 -8.85 -6.43 -12.27
N LYS A 78 -7.99 -5.93 -11.39
CA LYS A 78 -8.39 -5.33 -10.11
C LYS A 78 -8.72 -3.84 -10.26
N LYS A 79 -9.80 -3.42 -9.60
CA LYS A 79 -10.25 -2.03 -9.56
C LYS A 79 -9.61 -1.30 -8.38
N ALA A 80 -9.07 -0.12 -8.65
CA ALA A 80 -8.45 0.73 -7.64
C ALA A 80 -9.30 1.96 -7.33
N LEU A 81 -9.49 2.23 -6.04
CA LEU A 81 -10.26 3.35 -5.49
C LEU A 81 -9.31 4.46 -5.03
N LEU A 82 -9.46 5.64 -5.58
CA LEU A 82 -8.77 6.83 -5.04
C LEU A 82 -9.51 7.33 -3.80
N LEU A 83 -8.85 7.32 -2.64
CA LEU A 83 -9.42 7.91 -1.45
C LEU A 83 -9.43 9.44 -1.58
N GLY A 84 -10.63 10.00 -1.48
CA GLY A 84 -10.93 11.41 -1.65
C GLY A 84 -12.16 11.83 -0.84
N ASN A 85 -12.61 13.09 -0.97
CA ASN A 85 -13.75 13.58 -0.21
C ASN A 85 -15.03 12.78 -0.48
N ALA A 86 -15.29 12.44 -1.74
CA ALA A 86 -16.47 11.69 -2.14
C ALA A 86 -16.51 10.24 -1.61
N THR A 87 -15.38 9.68 -1.22
CA THR A 87 -15.25 8.30 -0.73
C THR A 87 -14.93 8.21 0.75
N SER A 88 -14.94 9.34 1.48
CA SER A 88 -14.40 9.45 2.83
C SER A 88 -15.05 8.50 3.85
N THR A 89 -16.31 8.18 3.68
CA THR A 89 -17.07 7.29 4.60
C THR A 89 -17.41 5.93 3.97
N SER A 90 -17.45 5.85 2.64
CA SER A 90 -17.90 4.64 1.93
C SER A 90 -16.76 3.67 1.55
N TRP A 91 -15.51 4.10 1.61
CA TRP A 91 -14.38 3.30 1.16
C TRP A 91 -14.26 1.91 1.85
N PRO A 92 -14.53 1.76 3.18
CA PRO A 92 -14.42 0.45 3.80
C PRO A 92 -15.46 -0.52 3.23
N TYR A 93 -16.69 -0.05 3.04
CA TYR A 93 -17.77 -0.83 2.46
C TYR A 93 -17.46 -1.25 1.02
N LEU A 94 -16.97 -0.32 0.19
CA LEU A 94 -16.64 -0.59 -1.22
C LEU A 94 -15.56 -1.66 -1.37
N LEU A 95 -14.57 -1.68 -0.49
CA LEU A 95 -13.52 -2.69 -0.46
C LEU A 95 -14.01 -4.03 0.11
N THR A 96 -14.76 -3.99 1.20
CA THR A 96 -15.28 -5.21 1.86
C THR A 96 -16.25 -5.96 0.97
N MET A 97 -17.07 -5.25 0.19
CA MET A 97 -18.00 -5.83 -0.78
C MET A 97 -17.32 -6.30 -2.08
N GLY A 98 -16.00 -6.10 -2.22
CA GLY A 98 -15.25 -6.49 -3.41
C GLY A 98 -15.54 -5.66 -4.66
N LEU A 99 -16.20 -4.49 -4.53
CA LEU A 99 -16.42 -3.56 -5.64
C LEU A 99 -15.12 -2.90 -6.09
N PHE A 100 -14.19 -2.72 -5.15
CA PHE A 100 -12.81 -2.33 -5.37
C PHE A 100 -11.88 -3.28 -4.61
N HIS A 101 -10.63 -3.37 -5.06
CA HIS A 101 -9.64 -4.30 -4.54
C HIS A 101 -8.43 -3.56 -3.94
N VAL A 102 -8.25 -2.31 -4.33
CA VAL A 102 -7.12 -1.48 -3.94
C VAL A 102 -7.63 -0.12 -3.50
N ALA A 103 -7.11 0.40 -2.39
CA ALA A 103 -7.29 1.79 -1.99
C ALA A 103 -5.98 2.55 -2.19
N ILE A 104 -6.05 3.76 -2.75
CA ILE A 104 -4.88 4.60 -2.99
C ILE A 104 -5.04 5.91 -2.21
N VAL A 105 -4.07 6.20 -1.36
CA VAL A 105 -4.06 7.36 -0.48
C VAL A 105 -2.73 8.10 -0.54
N ASN A 106 -2.74 9.41 -0.34
CA ASN A 106 -1.52 10.18 -0.18
C ASN A 106 -1.14 10.32 1.30
N TYR A 107 0.15 10.53 1.56
CA TYR A 107 0.71 10.61 2.91
C TYR A 107 0.02 11.64 3.81
N GLU A 108 -0.32 12.80 3.26
CA GLU A 108 -0.96 13.91 3.97
C GLU A 108 -2.38 13.57 4.44
N SER A 109 -3.01 12.59 3.80
CA SER A 109 -4.38 12.17 4.09
C SER A 109 -4.48 10.97 5.04
N LEU A 110 -3.37 10.36 5.46
CA LEU A 110 -3.38 9.18 6.34
C LEU A 110 -4.15 9.44 7.64
N ARG A 111 -3.94 10.60 8.27
CA ARG A 111 -4.66 10.98 9.47
C ARG A 111 -6.17 10.96 9.26
N LYS A 112 -6.63 11.55 8.17
CA LYS A 112 -8.06 11.71 7.86
C LYS A 112 -8.80 10.36 7.75
N TYR A 113 -8.17 9.36 7.14
CA TYR A 113 -8.83 8.09 6.83
C TYR A 113 -8.59 7.01 7.86
N PHE A 114 -7.45 7.03 8.54
CA PHE A 114 -6.97 5.89 9.32
C PHE A 114 -6.72 6.17 10.79
N VAL A 115 -6.70 7.43 11.20
CA VAL A 115 -6.54 7.80 12.62
C VAL A 115 -7.86 8.24 13.18
N TRP A 116 -8.31 7.54 14.22
CA TRP A 116 -9.54 7.89 14.96
C TRP A 116 -9.27 9.03 15.92
N ASP A 117 -8.22 8.89 16.76
CA ASP A 117 -7.87 9.85 17.78
C ASP A 117 -6.36 9.82 18.07
N ILE A 118 -5.87 10.83 18.78
CA ILE A 118 -4.51 10.88 19.30
C ILE A 118 -4.60 11.21 20.80
N ASP A 119 -4.42 10.17 21.62
CA ASP A 119 -4.43 10.29 23.09
C ASP A 119 -3.03 10.68 23.59
N ALA A 120 -2.70 11.95 23.47
CA ALA A 120 -1.40 12.49 23.86
C ALA A 120 -1.55 13.67 24.83
N PRO A 121 -0.58 13.87 25.76
CA PRO A 121 -0.54 15.03 26.63
C PRO A 121 -0.50 16.34 25.81
N LYS A 122 -1.32 17.32 26.16
CA LYS A 122 -1.47 18.61 25.45
C LYS A 122 -0.17 19.38 25.20
N ARG A 123 0.92 19.08 25.91
CA ARG A 123 2.20 19.81 25.87
C ARG A 123 3.39 18.97 25.43
N ALA A 124 3.21 17.72 25.04
CA ALA A 124 4.29 16.84 24.58
C ALA A 124 4.05 16.39 23.13
N PRO A 125 5.12 16.19 22.32
CA PRO A 125 4.97 15.55 21.03
C PRO A 125 4.41 14.13 21.23
N PHE A 126 3.38 13.76 20.46
CA PHE A 126 2.79 12.44 20.54
C PHE A 126 3.73 11.38 19.91
N ARG A 127 3.55 10.14 20.34
CA ARG A 127 4.29 8.97 19.85
C ARG A 127 3.32 7.99 19.18
N LEU A 128 3.84 7.02 18.46
CA LEU A 128 3.00 5.99 17.80
C LEU A 128 2.01 5.31 18.76
N ARG A 129 2.42 5.04 19.99
CA ARG A 129 1.56 4.44 21.02
C ARG A 129 0.36 5.27 21.43
N ASP A 130 0.40 6.59 21.15
CA ASP A 130 -0.68 7.54 21.51
C ASP A 130 -1.70 7.66 20.36
N VAL A 131 -1.44 7.00 19.22
CA VAL A 131 -2.30 7.04 18.04
C VAL A 131 -3.32 5.92 18.10
N VAL A 132 -4.58 6.29 18.11
CA VAL A 132 -5.72 5.37 18.02
C VAL A 132 -6.13 5.24 16.55
N PHE A 133 -5.88 4.09 15.96
CA PHE A 133 -6.24 3.85 14.57
C PHE A 133 -7.69 3.43 14.41
N ASN A 134 -8.29 3.81 13.28
CA ASN A 134 -9.58 3.29 12.87
C ASN A 134 -9.47 1.78 12.61
N ARG A 135 -10.43 1.00 13.10
CA ARG A 135 -10.46 -0.46 12.93
C ARG A 135 -10.51 -0.89 11.46
N ASP A 136 -10.98 -0.02 10.57
CA ASP A 136 -11.05 -0.29 9.14
C ASP A 136 -9.68 -0.51 8.48
N ILE A 137 -8.57 -0.10 9.12
CA ILE A 137 -7.23 -0.47 8.63
C ILE A 137 -7.01 -1.99 8.57
N ASN A 138 -7.76 -2.76 9.35
CA ASN A 138 -7.60 -4.21 9.43
C ASN A 138 -8.16 -4.96 8.21
N ILE A 139 -8.93 -4.31 7.36
CA ILE A 139 -9.39 -4.90 6.11
C ILE A 139 -8.26 -5.12 5.10
N PHE A 140 -7.20 -4.31 5.17
CA PHE A 140 -6.06 -4.43 4.25
C PHE A 140 -5.19 -5.63 4.59
N ARG A 141 -4.92 -6.45 3.59
CA ARG A 141 -4.03 -7.62 3.68
C ARG A 141 -2.60 -7.29 3.26
N SER A 142 -2.44 -6.29 2.41
CA SER A 142 -1.14 -5.80 1.96
C SER A 142 -1.06 -4.28 1.92
N VAL A 143 0.16 -3.75 2.01
CA VAL A 143 0.44 -2.32 1.90
C VAL A 143 1.64 -2.11 0.99
N ILE A 144 1.49 -1.24 -0.01
CA ILE A 144 2.58 -0.74 -0.85
C ILE A 144 2.89 0.70 -0.41
N ILE A 145 4.15 0.97 -0.15
CA ILE A 145 4.64 2.30 0.21
C ILE A 145 5.55 2.78 -0.92
N ASP A 146 5.07 3.75 -1.68
CA ASP A 146 5.85 4.37 -2.75
C ASP A 146 6.60 5.60 -2.23
N GLU A 147 7.80 5.84 -2.79
CA GLU A 147 8.69 6.92 -2.34
C GLU A 147 8.99 6.82 -0.82
N SER A 148 9.36 5.63 -0.36
CA SER A 148 9.56 5.30 1.07
C SER A 148 10.57 6.20 1.80
N HIS A 149 11.38 6.98 1.07
CA HIS A 149 12.24 7.99 1.65
C HIS A 149 11.46 9.09 2.41
N ARG A 150 10.17 9.27 2.13
CA ARG A 150 9.29 10.23 2.85
C ARG A 150 8.99 9.80 4.28
N VAL A 151 9.21 8.54 4.63
CA VAL A 151 8.96 7.99 5.98
C VAL A 151 10.25 7.62 6.71
N LYS A 152 11.34 8.35 6.46
CA LYS A 152 12.65 8.13 7.10
C LYS A 152 12.72 8.68 8.52
N ASP A 153 12.08 9.82 8.78
CA ASP A 153 12.11 10.46 10.08
C ASP A 153 11.11 9.78 11.04
N PRO A 154 11.58 9.06 12.08
CA PRO A 154 10.71 8.37 13.03
C PRO A 154 9.78 9.29 13.82
N ALA A 155 10.14 10.59 13.95
CA ALA A 155 9.36 11.59 14.68
C ALA A 155 8.27 12.23 13.80
N ALA A 156 8.35 12.08 12.49
CA ALA A 156 7.37 12.65 11.59
C ALA A 156 6.01 11.92 11.71
N GLN A 157 4.92 12.67 11.74
CA GLN A 157 3.56 12.13 11.85
C GLN A 157 3.26 11.10 10.75
N GLN A 158 3.63 11.40 9.51
CA GLN A 158 3.41 10.51 8.36
C GLN A 158 4.11 9.16 8.56
N THR A 159 5.33 9.17 9.13
CA THR A 159 6.07 7.94 9.46
C THR A 159 5.34 7.14 10.54
N MET A 160 4.90 7.79 11.61
CA MET A 160 4.16 7.12 12.69
C MET A 160 2.87 6.49 12.18
N PHE A 161 2.09 7.22 11.38
CA PHE A 161 0.85 6.69 10.80
C PHE A 161 1.12 5.52 9.85
N THR A 162 2.11 5.65 8.96
CA THR A 162 2.48 4.57 8.05
C THR A 162 2.91 3.32 8.82
N ARG A 163 3.76 3.46 9.86
CA ARG A 163 4.20 2.34 10.70
C ARG A 163 3.03 1.64 11.38
N GLY A 164 2.09 2.39 11.99
CA GLY A 164 0.94 1.80 12.64
C GLY A 164 -0.01 1.08 11.67
N ILE A 165 -0.17 1.62 10.45
CA ILE A 165 -0.99 0.98 9.42
C ILE A 165 -0.40 -0.35 8.96
N VAL A 166 0.94 -0.45 8.81
CA VAL A 166 1.60 -1.68 8.35
C VAL A 166 1.84 -2.69 9.45
N GLU A 167 1.69 -2.31 10.71
CA GLU A 167 1.84 -3.21 11.84
C GLU A 167 0.85 -4.38 11.73
N GLY A 168 1.35 -5.61 11.88
CA GLY A 168 0.54 -6.83 11.77
C GLY A 168 0.14 -7.24 10.35
N LYS A 169 0.48 -6.49 9.30
CA LYS A 169 0.21 -6.91 7.90
C LYS A 169 1.18 -8.00 7.46
N GLN A 170 0.68 -8.92 6.64
CA GLN A 170 1.51 -10.00 6.09
C GLN A 170 2.37 -9.54 4.92
N TRP A 171 1.86 -8.60 4.13
CA TRP A 171 2.43 -8.14 2.86
C TRP A 171 2.54 -6.62 2.83
#